data_306092594c886520b9ef5e47653dd937
#
_entry.id   306092594c886520b9ef5e47653dd937
#
_cell.length_a   1.000
_cell.length_b   1.000
_cell.length_c   1.000
_cell.angle_alpha   90.00
_cell.angle_beta   90.00
_cell.angle_gamma   90.00
#
_symmetry.space_group_name_H-M   'P 1'
#
loop_
_entity.id
_entity.type
_entity.pdbx_description
1 polymer ?
#
loop_
_entity_poly.entity_id
_entity_poly.type
_entity_poly.pdbx_seq_one_letter_code
_entity_poly.pdbx_strand_id
1 'polypeptide(L)'
;MPSTTSKTHTQPSGRQIQRHGLPRRRWQDLYHVYMTVSWPRLFVSFGGFFFAFNLLFAALYSLQANGIAQLNPPGFWGRFFFSVETLATVGYGDMHPQTLFAHIVASFEIFTGMMSLALIAGMMFARFSRPTARILFARHAVIRPLDGRPTLMLRAANERHNVIMEAQAHLRLVRDERTIEGYRIRRIHDLPLRRSEQPAFLYGWTLMHTMTPDSPLAGATSETLRTDNAFLILTLSGVDETTGQTLMARQEYLPEDLRWQHTFADILSRGEDGIERIDYRRFHDIEPLN
;
A
#
# COMPACT_ATOMS: atom_id res chain seq x y z
N MET A 1 -16.03 30.83 5.39
CA MET A 1 -15.00 30.41 4.42
C MET A 1 -14.41 29.10 4.91
N PRO A 2 -14.47 28.00 4.18
CA PRO A 2 -13.87 26.75 4.64
C PRO A 2 -12.35 26.84 4.54
N SER A 3 -11.66 26.60 5.66
CA SER A 3 -10.20 26.59 5.75
C SER A 3 -9.62 25.53 4.84
N THR A 4 -9.02 25.94 3.75
CA THR A 4 -8.25 25.09 2.83
C THR A 4 -6.92 24.74 3.48
N THR A 5 -6.88 23.61 4.19
CA THR A 5 -5.61 23.08 4.68
C THR A 5 -4.92 22.36 3.52
N SER A 6 -3.82 22.94 3.06
CA SER A 6 -2.90 22.33 2.12
C SER A 6 -2.27 21.07 2.76
N LYS A 7 -2.43 19.90 2.13
CA LYS A 7 -1.65 18.70 2.49
C LYS A 7 -0.50 18.57 1.49
N THR A 8 0.73 18.68 1.99
CA THR A 8 1.92 18.35 1.22
C THR A 8 2.02 16.82 1.15
N HIS A 9 2.00 16.28 -0.04
CA HIS A 9 2.24 14.85 -0.29
C HIS A 9 3.66 14.72 -0.84
N THR A 10 4.55 14.12 -0.07
CA THR A 10 5.89 13.77 -0.54
C THR A 10 5.80 12.44 -1.28
N GLN A 11 6.15 12.44 -2.55
CA GLN A 11 6.28 11.21 -3.34
C GLN A 11 7.51 10.42 -2.87
N PRO A 12 7.59 9.10 -3.14
CA PRO A 12 8.79 8.30 -2.84
C PRO A 12 10.09 8.88 -3.43
N SER A 13 9.96 9.61 -4.54
CA SER A 13 11.03 10.38 -5.21
C SER A 13 11.44 11.66 -4.48
N GLY A 14 10.92 11.97 -3.31
CA GLY A 14 11.19 13.22 -2.58
C GLY A 14 10.45 14.45 -3.13
N ARG A 15 9.70 14.35 -4.22
CA ARG A 15 8.90 15.47 -4.76
C ARG A 15 7.75 15.82 -3.83
N GLN A 16 7.65 17.11 -3.48
CA GLN A 16 6.56 17.65 -2.68
C GLN A 16 5.47 18.22 -3.60
N ILE A 17 4.27 17.67 -3.50
CA ILE A 17 3.09 18.17 -4.21
C ILE A 17 2.10 18.70 -3.19
N GLN A 18 1.76 19.99 -3.29
CA GLN A 18 0.69 20.59 -2.49
C GLN A 18 -0.61 20.56 -3.28
N ARG A 19 -1.63 19.97 -2.68
CA ARG A 19 -2.98 19.92 -3.26
C ARG A 19 -3.86 20.96 -2.62
N HIS A 20 -4.41 21.87 -3.42
CA HIS A 20 -5.35 22.90 -2.99
C HIS A 20 -6.72 22.66 -3.62
N GLY A 21 -7.80 23.08 -2.93
CA GLY A 21 -9.15 23.13 -3.50
C GLY A 21 -9.91 21.80 -3.54
N LEU A 22 -9.39 20.71 -2.98
CA LEU A 22 -10.13 19.45 -2.93
C LEU A 22 -11.18 19.48 -1.79
N PRO A 23 -12.47 19.19 -2.05
CA PRO A 23 -13.48 19.11 -1.01
C PRO A 23 -13.18 17.93 -0.07
N ARG A 24 -13.28 18.18 1.23
CA ARG A 24 -13.11 17.13 2.25
C ARG A 24 -14.39 16.31 2.39
N ARG A 25 -14.44 15.14 1.79
CA ARG A 25 -15.53 14.17 1.96
C ARG A 25 -15.15 13.10 3.00
N ARG A 26 -15.00 13.51 4.27
CA ARG A 26 -14.50 12.61 5.35
C ARG A 26 -15.35 11.36 5.56
N TRP A 27 -16.66 11.46 5.39
CA TRP A 27 -17.60 10.35 5.63
C TRP A 27 -17.66 9.34 4.47
N GLN A 28 -17.29 9.75 3.25
CA GLN A 28 -17.31 8.86 2.08
C GLN A 28 -16.04 8.01 1.95
N ASP A 29 -15.01 8.33 2.74
CA ASP A 29 -13.71 7.64 2.70
C ASP A 29 -13.47 6.73 3.91
N LEU A 30 -14.49 6.43 4.73
CA LEU A 30 -14.31 5.59 5.94
C LEU A 30 -13.68 4.24 5.60
N TYR A 31 -14.16 3.58 4.55
CA TYR A 31 -13.59 2.32 4.09
C TYR A 31 -12.10 2.46 3.77
N HIS A 32 -11.72 3.50 3.02
CA HIS A 32 -10.31 3.75 2.69
C HIS A 32 -9.45 4.01 3.95
N VAL A 33 -9.99 4.76 4.91
CA VAL A 33 -9.30 5.03 6.19
C VAL A 33 -9.05 3.72 6.93
N TYR A 34 -10.08 2.87 7.09
CA TYR A 34 -9.94 1.58 7.75
C TYR A 34 -8.97 0.64 7.02
N MET A 35 -8.90 0.71 5.69
CA MET A 35 -7.96 -0.08 4.89
C MET A 35 -6.51 0.39 4.99
N THR A 36 -6.24 1.65 5.35
CA THR A 36 -4.90 2.26 5.32
C THR A 36 -4.32 2.57 6.69
N VAL A 37 -5.14 2.63 7.74
CA VAL A 37 -4.69 2.91 9.11
C VAL A 37 -3.78 1.79 9.63
N SER A 38 -2.83 2.09 10.52
CA SER A 38 -1.97 1.07 11.13
C SER A 38 -2.78 0.08 12.00
N TRP A 39 -2.32 -1.16 12.10
CA TRP A 39 -2.98 -2.21 12.89
C TRP A 39 -3.27 -1.82 14.35
N PRO A 40 -2.32 -1.25 15.12
CA PRO A 40 -2.61 -0.85 16.48
C PRO A 40 -3.73 0.18 16.58
N ARG A 41 -3.74 1.19 15.67
CA ARG A 41 -4.81 2.20 15.66
C ARG A 41 -6.17 1.61 15.31
N LEU A 42 -6.20 0.59 14.44
CA LEU A 42 -7.42 -0.12 14.09
C LEU A 42 -7.99 -0.84 15.32
N PHE A 43 -7.18 -1.62 16.04
CA PHE A 43 -7.62 -2.30 17.27
C PHE A 43 -8.04 -1.32 18.36
N VAL A 44 -7.32 -0.23 18.55
CA VAL A 44 -7.72 0.83 19.49
C VAL A 44 -9.07 1.44 19.10
N SER A 45 -9.33 1.64 17.79
CA SER A 45 -10.63 2.17 17.35
C SER A 45 -11.78 1.19 17.60
N PHE A 46 -11.56 -0.11 17.37
CA PHE A 46 -12.57 -1.14 17.67
C PHE A 46 -12.83 -1.26 19.18
N GLY A 47 -11.76 -1.24 19.99
CA GLY A 47 -11.88 -1.23 21.46
C GLY A 47 -12.62 0.01 21.95
N GLY A 48 -12.27 1.19 21.45
CA GLY A 48 -12.94 2.44 21.79
C GLY A 48 -14.44 2.43 21.42
N PHE A 49 -14.76 1.90 20.24
CA PHE A 49 -16.15 1.72 19.79
C PHE A 49 -16.90 0.74 20.72
N PHE A 50 -16.32 -0.39 21.03
CA PHE A 50 -16.91 -1.37 21.95
C PHE A 50 -17.20 -0.75 23.32
N PHE A 51 -16.23 -0.05 23.91
CA PHE A 51 -16.44 0.63 25.20
C PHE A 51 -17.52 1.71 25.13
N ALA A 52 -17.53 2.51 24.07
CA ALA A 52 -18.52 3.58 23.90
C ALA A 52 -19.95 3.03 23.81
N PHE A 53 -20.15 1.93 23.07
CA PHE A 53 -21.47 1.27 22.99
C PHE A 53 -21.89 0.67 24.32
N ASN A 54 -21.03 -0.01 25.03
CA ASN A 54 -21.35 -0.55 26.36
C ASN A 54 -21.70 0.57 27.35
N LEU A 55 -21.00 1.69 27.33
CA LEU A 55 -21.36 2.85 28.15
C LEU A 55 -22.74 3.43 27.77
N LEU A 56 -23.02 3.51 26.44
CA LEU A 56 -24.31 3.98 25.97
C LEU A 56 -25.46 3.07 26.43
N PHE A 57 -25.33 1.77 26.25
CA PHE A 57 -26.35 0.81 26.66
C PHE A 57 -26.50 0.75 28.18
N ALA A 58 -25.41 0.80 28.95
CA ALA A 58 -25.45 0.90 30.41
C ALA A 58 -26.22 2.17 30.88
N ALA A 59 -26.01 3.29 30.17
CA ALA A 59 -26.76 4.51 30.43
C ALA A 59 -28.25 4.33 30.11
N LEU A 60 -28.63 3.68 28.99
CA LEU A 60 -30.01 3.36 28.66
C LEU A 60 -30.67 2.47 29.70
N TYR A 61 -29.99 1.39 30.17
CA TYR A 61 -30.51 0.56 31.25
C TYR A 61 -30.65 1.31 32.57
N SER A 62 -29.88 2.39 32.77
CA SER A 62 -29.97 3.22 33.98
C SER A 62 -31.20 4.06 34.04
N LEU A 63 -31.93 4.23 32.92
CA LEU A 63 -33.22 4.94 32.90
C LEU A 63 -34.31 4.20 33.68
N GLN A 64 -34.12 2.88 33.93
CA GLN A 64 -35.07 2.08 34.71
C GLN A 64 -34.34 1.32 35.83
N ALA A 65 -34.60 1.64 37.06
CA ALA A 65 -33.86 1.10 38.23
C ALA A 65 -33.91 -0.43 38.31
N ASN A 66 -35.07 -1.05 38.05
CA ASN A 66 -35.32 -2.47 38.18
C ASN A 66 -35.43 -3.19 36.82
N GLY A 67 -34.72 -2.71 35.79
CA GLY A 67 -34.81 -3.26 34.46
C GLY A 67 -34.11 -4.61 34.29
N ILE A 68 -33.08 -4.87 35.08
CA ILE A 68 -32.25 -6.06 35.00
C ILE A 68 -32.34 -6.84 36.32
N ALA A 69 -32.66 -8.12 36.21
CA ALA A 69 -32.70 -9.03 37.35
C ALA A 69 -31.27 -9.46 37.75
N GLN A 70 -31.07 -9.77 39.01
CA GLN A 70 -29.82 -10.30 39.60
C GLN A 70 -28.59 -9.43 39.28
N LEU A 71 -28.78 -8.11 39.22
CA LEU A 71 -27.72 -7.17 38.86
C LEU A 71 -26.55 -7.23 39.84
N ASN A 72 -25.38 -7.67 39.37
CA ASN A 72 -24.17 -7.81 40.18
C ASN A 72 -22.93 -7.37 39.37
N PRO A 73 -22.14 -6.39 39.84
CA PRO A 73 -22.31 -5.56 41.03
C PRO A 73 -23.53 -4.60 40.90
N PRO A 74 -24.06 -4.10 42.00
CA PRO A 74 -25.19 -3.17 41.96
C PRO A 74 -24.78 -1.83 41.32
N GLY A 75 -25.75 -1.13 40.74
CA GLY A 75 -25.54 0.21 40.17
C GLY A 75 -25.10 0.22 38.74
N PHE A 76 -24.41 1.31 38.33
CA PHE A 76 -24.00 1.56 36.91
C PHE A 76 -23.07 0.46 36.38
N TRP A 77 -22.11 0.02 37.16
CA TRP A 77 -21.14 -0.97 36.73
C TRP A 77 -21.76 -2.35 36.44
N GLY A 78 -22.77 -2.77 37.20
CA GLY A 78 -23.49 -4.00 36.88
C GLY A 78 -24.19 -3.90 35.50
N ARG A 79 -24.85 -2.76 35.24
CA ARG A 79 -25.47 -2.50 33.93
C ARG A 79 -24.44 -2.47 32.82
N PHE A 80 -23.25 -1.93 33.08
CA PHE A 80 -22.14 -1.94 32.13
C PHE A 80 -21.68 -3.38 31.84
N PHE A 81 -21.47 -4.21 32.86
CA PHE A 81 -21.07 -5.60 32.65
C PHE A 81 -22.18 -6.41 31.96
N PHE A 82 -23.44 -6.19 32.31
CA PHE A 82 -24.58 -6.76 31.59
C PHE A 82 -24.57 -6.39 30.11
N SER A 83 -24.31 -5.13 29.81
CA SER A 83 -24.14 -4.66 28.43
C SER A 83 -22.99 -5.38 27.73
N VAL A 84 -21.82 -5.51 28.37
CA VAL A 84 -20.67 -6.25 27.81
C VAL A 84 -21.05 -7.68 27.44
N GLU A 85 -21.74 -8.40 28.34
CA GLU A 85 -22.19 -9.78 28.11
C GLU A 85 -23.22 -9.88 26.99
N THR A 86 -24.12 -8.88 26.89
CA THR A 86 -25.20 -8.81 25.89
C THR A 86 -24.65 -8.42 24.52
N LEU A 87 -23.86 -7.36 24.44
CA LEU A 87 -23.28 -6.85 23.19
C LEU A 87 -22.30 -7.86 22.58
N ALA A 88 -21.48 -8.50 23.42
CA ALA A 88 -20.56 -9.54 22.99
C ALA A 88 -21.24 -10.91 22.76
N THR A 89 -22.55 -11.00 22.96
CA THR A 89 -23.35 -12.23 22.82
C THR A 89 -22.86 -13.41 23.69
N VAL A 90 -22.28 -13.11 24.86
CA VAL A 90 -21.80 -14.12 25.83
C VAL A 90 -22.98 -14.71 26.61
N GLY A 91 -23.80 -13.85 27.25
CA GLY A 91 -25.03 -14.19 27.94
C GLY A 91 -24.86 -15.28 28.98
N TYR A 92 -24.13 -15.04 30.08
CA TYR A 92 -23.94 -16.03 31.15
C TYR A 92 -25.27 -16.50 31.76
N GLY A 93 -26.34 -15.68 31.70
CA GLY A 93 -27.69 -16.04 32.11
C GLY A 93 -28.02 -15.75 33.58
N ASP A 94 -27.06 -15.25 34.33
CA ASP A 94 -27.27 -14.78 35.71
C ASP A 94 -27.99 -13.43 35.72
N MET A 95 -27.50 -12.44 34.96
CA MET A 95 -28.17 -11.17 34.70
C MET A 95 -29.08 -11.28 33.49
N HIS A 96 -30.34 -10.83 33.61
CA HIS A 96 -31.29 -10.85 32.48
C HIS A 96 -32.29 -9.68 32.54
N PRO A 97 -32.83 -9.21 31.38
CA PRO A 97 -33.86 -8.20 31.39
C PRO A 97 -35.15 -8.74 31.99
N GLN A 98 -35.84 -7.95 32.82
CA GLN A 98 -37.12 -8.34 33.45
C GLN A 98 -38.26 -7.41 33.12
N THR A 99 -38.04 -6.27 32.46
CA THR A 99 -39.08 -5.33 32.07
C THR A 99 -39.13 -5.26 30.54
N LEU A 100 -40.31 -4.89 30.01
CA LEU A 100 -40.48 -4.70 28.57
C LEU A 100 -39.45 -3.73 27.99
N PHE A 101 -39.19 -2.63 28.69
CA PHE A 101 -38.19 -1.65 28.26
C PHE A 101 -36.79 -2.30 28.16
N ALA A 102 -36.35 -3.03 29.21
CA ALA A 102 -35.07 -3.68 29.21
C ALA A 102 -34.94 -4.78 28.12
N HIS A 103 -36.04 -5.53 27.86
CA HIS A 103 -36.08 -6.49 26.75
C HIS A 103 -35.93 -5.83 25.38
N ILE A 104 -36.59 -4.68 25.16
CA ILE A 104 -36.46 -3.92 23.91
C ILE A 104 -34.99 -3.43 23.73
N VAL A 105 -34.44 -2.81 24.78
CA VAL A 105 -33.05 -2.32 24.74
C VAL A 105 -32.07 -3.47 24.47
N ALA A 106 -32.22 -4.61 25.18
CA ALA A 106 -31.39 -5.78 24.98
C ALA A 106 -31.49 -6.36 23.57
N SER A 107 -32.69 -6.35 22.98
CA SER A 107 -32.88 -6.82 21.58
C SER A 107 -32.13 -5.95 20.59
N PHE A 108 -32.18 -4.62 20.75
CA PHE A 108 -31.39 -3.69 19.92
C PHE A 108 -29.89 -3.83 20.15
N GLU A 109 -29.47 -4.07 21.39
CA GLU A 109 -28.08 -4.27 21.76
C GLU A 109 -27.52 -5.53 21.12
N ILE A 110 -28.22 -6.67 21.24
CA ILE A 110 -27.86 -7.94 20.60
C ILE A 110 -27.71 -7.77 19.08
N PHE A 111 -28.71 -7.13 18.43
CA PHE A 111 -28.66 -6.85 17.00
C PHE A 111 -27.44 -6.02 16.63
N THR A 112 -27.17 -4.95 17.41
CA THR A 112 -26.01 -4.08 17.22
C THR A 112 -24.69 -4.84 17.41
N GLY A 113 -24.61 -5.72 18.41
CA GLY A 113 -23.44 -6.58 18.66
C GLY A 113 -23.18 -7.53 17.50
N MET A 114 -24.20 -8.25 17.04
CA MET A 114 -24.10 -9.17 15.91
C MET A 114 -23.67 -8.45 14.61
N MET A 115 -24.27 -7.30 14.30
CA MET A 115 -23.90 -6.50 13.14
C MET A 115 -22.47 -5.98 13.23
N SER A 116 -22.09 -5.51 14.43
CA SER A 116 -20.73 -5.02 14.67
C SER A 116 -19.68 -6.11 14.47
N LEU A 117 -19.93 -7.31 14.99
CA LEU A 117 -19.06 -8.48 14.82
C LEU A 117 -18.92 -8.85 13.35
N ALA A 118 -20.02 -8.91 12.60
CA ALA A 118 -20.01 -9.23 11.17
C ALA A 118 -19.24 -8.18 10.36
N LEU A 119 -19.44 -6.88 10.65
CA LEU A 119 -18.71 -5.79 9.99
C LEU A 119 -17.22 -5.82 10.31
N ILE A 120 -16.84 -6.04 11.57
CA ILE A 120 -15.43 -6.16 11.97
C ILE A 120 -14.78 -7.36 11.27
N ALA A 121 -15.43 -8.52 11.29
CA ALA A 121 -14.92 -9.72 10.62
C ALA A 121 -14.74 -9.49 9.10
N GLY A 122 -15.72 -8.89 8.44
CA GLY A 122 -15.66 -8.53 7.02
C GLY A 122 -14.52 -7.55 6.71
N MET A 123 -14.34 -6.51 7.53
CA MET A 123 -13.24 -5.55 7.37
C MET A 123 -11.87 -6.21 7.59
N MET A 124 -11.75 -7.08 8.58
CA MET A 124 -10.53 -7.84 8.84
C MET A 124 -10.18 -8.73 7.66
N PHE A 125 -11.16 -9.50 7.15
CA PHE A 125 -10.98 -10.35 5.98
C PHE A 125 -10.56 -9.54 4.74
N ALA A 126 -11.26 -8.44 4.42
CA ALA A 126 -10.92 -7.57 3.30
C ALA A 126 -9.49 -7.01 3.41
N ARG A 127 -9.03 -6.73 4.61
CA ARG A 127 -7.69 -6.21 4.86
C ARG A 127 -6.60 -7.29 4.74
N PHE A 128 -6.83 -8.49 5.26
CA PHE A 128 -5.92 -9.63 5.11
C PHE A 128 -5.80 -10.07 3.66
N SER A 129 -6.90 -10.02 2.92
CA SER A 129 -6.95 -10.39 1.51
C SER A 129 -6.31 -9.36 0.59
N ARG A 130 -5.77 -8.25 1.12
CA ARG A 130 -5.15 -7.22 0.29
C ARG A 130 -3.75 -7.64 -0.15
N PRO A 131 -3.50 -7.76 -1.47
CA PRO A 131 -2.18 -8.14 -1.96
C PRO A 131 -1.16 -7.05 -1.65
N THR A 132 -0.04 -7.43 -1.09
CA THR A 132 1.13 -6.58 -0.91
C THR A 132 2.26 -7.09 -1.77
N ALA A 133 2.62 -6.34 -2.81
CA ALA A 133 3.80 -6.63 -3.59
C ALA A 133 5.05 -6.38 -2.74
N ARG A 134 5.90 -7.40 -2.57
CA ARG A 134 7.25 -7.26 -2.03
C ARG A 134 8.24 -7.44 -3.17
N ILE A 135 8.42 -6.37 -3.93
CA ILE A 135 9.39 -6.28 -5.01
C ILE A 135 10.44 -5.26 -4.59
N LEU A 136 11.69 -5.70 -4.54
CA LEU A 136 12.85 -4.87 -4.32
C LEU A 136 13.26 -4.24 -5.64
N PHE A 137 13.43 -2.92 -5.66
CA PHE A 137 14.00 -2.20 -6.79
C PHE A 137 15.38 -1.67 -6.44
N ALA A 138 16.32 -1.73 -7.38
CA ALA A 138 17.62 -1.10 -7.18
C ALA A 138 17.45 0.42 -6.97
N ARG A 139 18.30 1.00 -6.12
CA ARG A 139 18.26 2.45 -5.81
C ARG A 139 18.61 3.30 -7.03
N HIS A 140 19.47 2.79 -7.89
CA HIS A 140 19.95 3.47 -9.08
C HIS A 140 19.53 2.72 -10.33
N ALA A 141 19.34 3.46 -11.42
CA ALA A 141 19.31 2.95 -12.77
C ALA A 141 20.68 3.23 -13.41
N VAL A 142 21.21 2.31 -14.19
CA VAL A 142 22.53 2.48 -14.81
C VAL A 142 22.40 2.61 -16.32
N ILE A 143 23.26 3.41 -16.93
CA ILE A 143 23.33 3.58 -18.39
C ILE A 143 24.73 3.20 -18.83
N ARG A 144 24.81 2.17 -19.69
CA ARG A 144 26.05 1.66 -20.23
C ARG A 144 25.89 1.21 -21.67
N PRO A 145 26.98 1.15 -22.43
CA PRO A 145 26.96 0.45 -23.72
C PRO A 145 26.64 -1.03 -23.56
N LEU A 146 25.73 -1.54 -24.37
CA LEU A 146 25.44 -2.96 -24.53
C LEU A 146 25.19 -3.22 -26.02
N ASP A 147 25.93 -4.17 -26.60
CA ASP A 147 25.89 -4.46 -28.05
C ASP A 147 26.10 -3.19 -28.91
N GLY A 148 27.05 -2.32 -28.50
CA GLY A 148 27.39 -1.07 -29.18
C GLY A 148 26.37 0.06 -29.07
N ARG A 149 25.31 -0.08 -28.25
CA ARG A 149 24.26 0.94 -28.08
C ARG A 149 24.11 1.32 -26.61
N PRO A 150 23.93 2.62 -26.29
CA PRO A 150 23.60 3.02 -24.93
C PRO A 150 22.30 2.31 -24.47
N THR A 151 22.36 1.71 -23.30
CA THR A 151 21.24 0.93 -22.77
C THR A 151 21.03 1.33 -21.32
N LEU A 152 19.80 1.75 -21.02
CA LEU A 152 19.32 1.99 -19.67
C LEU A 152 18.92 0.65 -19.04
N MET A 153 19.44 0.37 -17.87
CA MET A 153 19.17 -0.86 -17.13
C MET A 153 18.64 -0.54 -15.75
N LEU A 154 17.60 -1.27 -15.36
CA LEU A 154 17.01 -1.24 -14.02
C LEU A 154 16.99 -2.66 -13.48
N ARG A 155 17.09 -2.79 -12.16
CA ARG A 155 17.07 -4.11 -11.51
C ARG A 155 15.92 -4.20 -10.54
N ALA A 156 15.17 -5.29 -10.62
CA ALA A 156 14.13 -5.66 -9.68
C ALA A 156 14.35 -7.09 -9.15
N ALA A 157 13.89 -7.37 -7.94
CA ALA A 157 13.91 -8.72 -7.36
C ALA A 157 12.63 -8.99 -6.59
N ASN A 158 12.22 -10.26 -6.55
CA ASN A 158 11.18 -10.73 -5.68
C ASN A 158 11.78 -10.97 -4.28
N GLU A 159 11.29 -10.25 -3.27
CA GLU A 159 11.74 -10.42 -1.88
C GLU A 159 11.11 -11.63 -1.18
N ARG A 160 10.09 -12.24 -1.79
CA ARG A 160 9.44 -13.42 -1.25
C ARG A 160 10.00 -14.68 -1.91
N HIS A 161 9.81 -15.82 -1.25
CA HIS A 161 10.18 -17.14 -1.77
C HIS A 161 9.08 -17.78 -2.63
N ASN A 162 8.09 -16.99 -3.09
CA ASN A 162 7.04 -17.43 -4.01
C ASN A 162 7.36 -17.02 -5.45
N VAL A 163 6.59 -17.54 -6.39
CA VAL A 163 6.66 -17.15 -7.81
C VAL A 163 5.65 -16.05 -8.09
N ILE A 164 6.07 -15.03 -8.81
CA ILE A 164 5.16 -14.07 -9.45
C ILE A 164 4.98 -14.52 -10.90
N MET A 165 3.79 -15.03 -11.20
CA MET A 165 3.45 -15.53 -12.51
C MET A 165 3.05 -14.41 -13.45
N GLU A 166 3.31 -14.58 -14.75
CA GLU A 166 2.94 -13.63 -15.80
C GLU A 166 3.36 -12.18 -15.46
N ALA A 167 4.59 -12.05 -14.94
CA ALA A 167 5.11 -10.74 -14.54
C ALA A 167 5.32 -9.86 -15.77
N GLN A 168 4.76 -8.64 -15.72
CA GLN A 168 4.88 -7.62 -16.76
C GLN A 168 5.55 -6.37 -16.20
N ALA A 169 6.41 -5.76 -17.02
CA ALA A 169 7.13 -4.55 -16.69
C ALA A 169 6.84 -3.44 -17.72
N HIS A 170 6.51 -2.26 -17.22
CA HIS A 170 6.35 -1.06 -18.03
C HIS A 170 7.29 0.03 -17.53
N LEU A 171 8.12 0.54 -18.43
CA LEU A 171 9.01 1.67 -18.16
C LEU A 171 8.52 2.89 -18.90
N ARG A 172 8.39 4.03 -18.19
CA ARG A 172 7.91 5.29 -18.75
C ARG A 172 8.83 6.43 -18.34
N LEU A 173 9.04 7.33 -19.31
CA LEU A 173 9.68 8.62 -19.06
C LEU A 173 8.57 9.68 -18.94
N VAL A 174 8.59 10.44 -17.86
CA VAL A 174 7.73 11.61 -17.67
C VAL A 174 8.62 12.84 -17.72
N ARG A 175 8.32 13.80 -18.58
CA ARG A 175 9.06 15.07 -18.64
C ARG A 175 8.17 16.23 -19.09
N ASP A 176 8.61 17.44 -18.81
CA ASP A 176 7.97 18.65 -19.28
C ASP A 176 8.51 18.98 -20.68
N GLU A 177 7.62 19.21 -21.63
CA GLU A 177 7.93 19.55 -23.02
C GLU A 177 7.21 20.83 -23.42
N ARG A 178 7.76 21.52 -24.41
CA ARG A 178 7.07 22.63 -25.05
C ARG A 178 6.39 22.17 -26.35
N THR A 179 5.12 22.52 -26.50
CA THR A 179 4.41 22.30 -27.76
C THR A 179 4.89 23.28 -28.83
N ILE A 180 4.52 23.05 -30.09
CA ILE A 180 4.81 23.94 -31.19
C ILE A 180 4.21 25.35 -30.95
N GLU A 181 3.07 25.40 -30.25
CA GLU A 181 2.38 26.64 -29.85
C GLU A 181 3.03 27.34 -28.65
N GLY A 182 4.10 26.76 -28.06
CA GLY A 182 4.87 27.33 -26.97
C GLY A 182 4.37 26.95 -25.55
N TYR A 183 3.31 26.17 -25.43
CA TYR A 183 2.79 25.73 -24.12
C TYR A 183 3.70 24.68 -23.48
N ARG A 184 3.91 24.80 -22.17
CA ARG A 184 4.61 23.79 -21.38
C ARG A 184 3.61 22.74 -20.92
N ILE A 185 3.80 21.51 -21.35
CA ILE A 185 2.95 20.37 -20.98
C ILE A 185 3.81 19.23 -20.44
N ARG A 186 3.25 18.42 -19.54
CA ARG A 186 3.89 17.20 -19.05
C ARG A 186 3.47 16.03 -19.93
N ARG A 187 4.45 15.39 -20.56
CA ARG A 187 4.22 14.21 -21.41
C ARG A 187 4.76 12.95 -20.74
N ILE A 188 4.13 11.84 -21.07
CA ILE A 188 4.52 10.50 -20.67
C ILE A 188 4.86 9.74 -21.94
N HIS A 189 6.08 9.23 -21.99
CA HIS A 189 6.57 8.44 -23.10
C HIS A 189 6.83 7.00 -22.62
N ASP A 190 6.34 6.01 -23.35
CA ASP A 190 6.69 4.63 -23.11
C ASP A 190 8.12 4.37 -23.59
N LEU A 191 8.89 3.66 -22.77
CA LEU A 191 10.24 3.20 -23.07
C LEU A 191 10.21 1.69 -23.29
N PRO A 192 10.20 1.21 -24.54
CA PRO A 192 10.14 -0.23 -24.83
C PRO A 192 11.28 -0.98 -24.17
N LEU A 193 10.96 -2.02 -23.42
CA LEU A 193 11.94 -2.92 -22.82
C LEU A 193 12.30 -4.03 -23.78
N ARG A 194 13.57 -4.47 -23.79
CA ARG A 194 14.00 -5.65 -24.59
C ARG A 194 13.21 -6.90 -24.26
N ARG A 195 12.84 -7.04 -22.99
CA ARG A 195 11.94 -8.06 -22.46
C ARG A 195 11.05 -7.40 -21.40
N SER A 196 9.77 -7.27 -21.73
CA SER A 196 8.75 -6.65 -20.87
C SER A 196 7.95 -7.69 -20.06
N GLU A 197 8.14 -8.97 -20.34
CA GLU A 197 7.37 -10.08 -19.71
C GLU A 197 8.32 -11.15 -19.18
N GLN A 198 7.92 -11.74 -18.08
CA GLN A 198 8.61 -12.88 -17.48
C GLN A 198 7.58 -13.87 -16.93
N PRO A 199 7.45 -15.08 -17.53
CA PRO A 199 6.42 -16.04 -17.13
C PRO A 199 6.48 -16.44 -15.66
N ALA A 200 7.71 -16.53 -15.10
CA ALA A 200 7.95 -16.87 -13.69
C ALA A 200 9.05 -15.98 -13.13
N PHE A 201 8.66 -14.97 -12.35
CA PHE A 201 9.58 -14.05 -11.70
C PHE A 201 9.87 -14.53 -10.27
N LEU A 202 11.00 -15.23 -10.10
CA LEU A 202 11.42 -15.84 -8.83
C LEU A 202 12.44 -14.97 -8.08
N TYR A 203 13.56 -14.61 -8.73
CA TYR A 203 14.74 -14.06 -8.03
C TYR A 203 15.00 -12.62 -8.42
N GLY A 204 15.51 -12.41 -9.62
CA GLY A 204 15.92 -11.11 -10.12
C GLY A 204 15.55 -10.92 -11.58
N TRP A 205 15.37 -9.66 -11.96
CA TRP A 205 15.08 -9.25 -13.33
C TRP A 205 15.80 -7.95 -13.64
N THR A 206 16.72 -8.01 -14.62
CA THR A 206 17.33 -6.81 -15.18
C THR A 206 16.51 -6.39 -16.39
N LEU A 207 15.89 -5.25 -16.27
CA LEU A 207 15.03 -4.61 -17.26
C LEU A 207 15.88 -3.66 -18.10
N MET A 208 15.84 -3.79 -19.43
CA MET A 208 16.72 -3.07 -20.33
C MET A 208 15.94 -2.31 -21.39
N HIS A 209 16.23 -1.03 -21.53
CA HIS A 209 15.74 -0.18 -22.62
C HIS A 209 16.94 0.27 -23.46
N THR A 210 16.98 -0.10 -24.75
CA THR A 210 18.01 0.35 -25.67
C THR A 210 17.69 1.76 -26.16
N MET A 211 18.61 2.68 -25.94
CA MET A 211 18.47 4.09 -26.36
C MET A 211 18.80 4.21 -27.84
N THR A 212 17.83 3.85 -28.69
CA THR A 212 17.91 4.03 -30.14
C THR A 212 17.73 5.51 -30.51
N PRO A 213 18.05 5.94 -31.75
CA PRO A 213 17.79 7.32 -32.20
C PRO A 213 16.31 7.76 -32.03
N ASP A 214 15.36 6.81 -32.13
CA ASP A 214 13.93 7.06 -31.93
C ASP A 214 13.48 7.01 -30.46
N SER A 215 14.39 6.67 -29.55
CA SER A 215 14.06 6.63 -28.13
C SER A 215 13.81 8.04 -27.58
N PRO A 216 12.79 8.22 -26.72
CA PRO A 216 12.59 9.48 -26.00
C PRO A 216 13.80 9.90 -25.14
N LEU A 217 14.73 8.98 -24.86
CA LEU A 217 15.99 9.23 -24.16
C LEU A 217 17.18 9.46 -25.10
N ALA A 218 16.97 9.49 -26.44
CA ALA A 218 18.06 9.74 -27.37
C ALA A 218 18.72 11.09 -27.11
N GLY A 219 20.06 11.10 -26.95
CA GLY A 219 20.82 12.31 -26.65
C GLY A 219 20.57 12.94 -25.29
N ALA A 220 19.78 12.31 -24.42
CA ALA A 220 19.53 12.82 -23.09
C ALA A 220 20.81 12.80 -22.22
N THR A 221 20.98 13.84 -21.42
CA THR A 221 22.02 13.97 -20.40
C THR A 221 21.38 14.18 -19.02
N SER A 222 22.17 14.03 -17.97
CA SER A 222 21.66 14.35 -16.62
C SER A 222 21.16 15.78 -16.50
N GLU A 223 21.76 16.72 -17.22
CA GLU A 223 21.39 18.12 -17.20
C GLU A 223 20.07 18.38 -17.92
N THR A 224 19.91 17.83 -19.14
CA THR A 224 18.65 17.97 -19.91
C THR A 224 17.49 17.34 -19.15
N LEU A 225 17.68 16.16 -18.56
CA LEU A 225 16.64 15.50 -17.76
C LEU A 225 16.24 16.33 -16.52
N ARG A 226 17.19 17.00 -15.86
CA ARG A 226 16.86 17.91 -14.74
C ARG A 226 16.09 19.14 -15.21
N THR A 227 16.52 19.76 -16.31
CA THR A 227 15.87 20.96 -16.88
C THR A 227 14.42 20.67 -17.27
N ASP A 228 14.16 19.50 -17.82
CA ASP A 228 12.83 19.04 -18.24
C ASP A 228 12.00 18.47 -17.08
N ASN A 229 12.46 18.56 -15.83
CA ASN A 229 11.84 17.92 -14.66
C ASN A 229 11.48 16.45 -14.94
N ALA A 230 12.35 15.75 -15.65
CA ALA A 230 12.15 14.38 -16.08
C ALA A 230 12.28 13.40 -14.91
N PHE A 231 11.57 12.29 -14.98
CA PHE A 231 11.77 11.13 -14.11
C PHE A 231 11.24 9.88 -14.79
N LEU A 232 11.80 8.74 -14.40
CA LEU A 232 11.34 7.44 -14.89
C LEU A 232 10.34 6.83 -13.92
N ILE A 233 9.38 6.10 -14.45
CA ILE A 233 8.44 5.27 -13.70
C ILE A 233 8.59 3.83 -14.20
N LEU A 234 9.04 2.95 -13.31
CA LEU A 234 8.99 1.51 -13.53
C LEU A 234 7.80 0.94 -12.80
N THR A 235 6.92 0.25 -13.51
CA THR A 235 5.79 -0.48 -12.94
C THR A 235 5.97 -1.97 -13.23
N LEU A 236 5.87 -2.80 -12.20
CA LEU A 236 5.83 -4.25 -12.29
C LEU A 236 4.48 -4.75 -11.81
N SER A 237 3.88 -5.66 -12.56
CA SER A 237 2.64 -6.35 -12.19
C SER A 237 2.76 -7.83 -12.48
N GLY A 238 1.94 -8.65 -11.84
CA GLY A 238 1.88 -10.09 -12.04
C GLY A 238 0.93 -10.74 -11.05
N VAL A 239 0.82 -12.05 -11.08
CA VAL A 239 -0.06 -12.83 -10.20
C VAL A 239 0.79 -13.59 -9.19
N ASP A 240 0.49 -13.41 -7.91
CA ASP A 240 1.10 -14.16 -6.81
C ASP A 240 0.61 -15.62 -6.87
N GLU A 241 1.52 -16.57 -7.07
CA GLU A 241 1.19 -17.99 -7.18
C GLU A 241 0.49 -18.54 -5.93
N THR A 242 0.87 -18.04 -4.73
CA THR A 242 0.34 -18.53 -3.47
C THR A 242 -1.09 -18.08 -3.22
N THR A 243 -1.42 -16.84 -3.59
CA THR A 243 -2.71 -16.22 -3.27
C THR A 243 -3.64 -16.10 -4.49
N GLY A 244 -3.12 -16.30 -5.70
CA GLY A 244 -3.86 -16.09 -6.97
C GLY A 244 -4.23 -14.61 -7.21
N GLN A 245 -3.66 -13.67 -6.44
CA GLN A 245 -4.01 -12.26 -6.52
C GLN A 245 -3.03 -11.49 -7.40
N THR A 246 -3.57 -10.54 -8.17
CA THR A 246 -2.73 -9.59 -8.91
C THR A 246 -2.03 -8.64 -7.95
N LEU A 247 -0.72 -8.56 -8.08
CA LEU A 247 0.10 -7.58 -7.36
C LEU A 247 0.64 -6.53 -8.32
N MET A 248 0.93 -5.35 -7.78
CA MET A 248 1.55 -4.27 -8.53
C MET A 248 2.55 -3.52 -7.64
N ALA A 249 3.72 -3.26 -8.19
CA ALA A 249 4.75 -2.43 -7.56
C ALA A 249 5.21 -1.34 -8.51
N ARG A 250 5.60 -0.18 -7.96
CA ARG A 250 6.06 0.96 -8.72
C ARG A 250 7.29 1.57 -8.05
N GLN A 251 8.28 1.93 -8.88
CA GLN A 251 9.45 2.70 -8.48
C GLN A 251 9.61 3.90 -9.39
N GLU A 252 9.98 5.05 -8.81
CA GLU A 252 10.36 6.25 -9.52
C GLU A 252 11.87 6.46 -9.44
N TYR A 253 12.47 6.89 -10.55
CA TYR A 253 13.89 7.25 -10.61
C TYR A 253 14.01 8.69 -11.10
N LEU A 254 14.66 9.53 -10.30
CA LEU A 254 14.97 10.91 -10.64
C LEU A 254 16.26 10.97 -11.49
N PRO A 255 16.57 12.10 -12.14
CA PRO A 255 17.82 12.25 -12.88
C PRO A 255 19.08 11.98 -12.03
N GLU A 256 19.02 12.25 -10.73
CA GLU A 256 20.09 11.97 -9.77
C GLU A 256 20.24 10.47 -9.43
N ASP A 257 19.25 9.65 -9.71
CA ASP A 257 19.32 8.19 -9.51
C ASP A 257 19.91 7.48 -10.73
N LEU A 258 20.05 8.18 -11.87
CA LEU A 258 20.64 7.61 -13.09
C LEU A 258 22.15 7.74 -13.04
N ARG A 259 22.83 6.61 -13.21
CA ARG A 259 24.29 6.51 -13.22
C ARG A 259 24.80 6.17 -14.61
N TRP A 260 25.41 7.16 -15.24
CA TRP A 260 26.02 7.01 -16.56
C TRP A 260 27.37 6.31 -16.43
N GLN A 261 27.71 5.46 -17.40
CA GLN A 261 28.97 4.71 -17.44
C GLN A 261 29.18 3.86 -16.18
N HIS A 262 28.08 3.27 -15.67
CA HIS A 262 28.12 2.32 -14.55
C HIS A 262 27.42 1.02 -14.93
N THR A 263 27.79 -0.03 -14.23
CA THR A 263 27.11 -1.33 -14.28
C THR A 263 26.63 -1.71 -12.88
N PHE A 264 25.65 -2.60 -12.80
CA PHE A 264 25.33 -3.24 -11.53
C PHE A 264 26.40 -4.21 -11.13
N ALA A 265 26.76 -4.23 -9.85
CA ALA A 265 27.60 -5.29 -9.30
C ALA A 265 26.94 -6.66 -9.51
N ASP A 266 27.74 -7.66 -9.79
CA ASP A 266 27.24 -9.02 -9.92
C ASP A 266 26.79 -9.56 -8.56
N ILE A 267 25.57 -10.04 -8.51
CA ILE A 267 24.95 -10.64 -7.32
C ILE A 267 24.86 -12.16 -7.44
N LEU A 268 25.07 -12.70 -8.64
CA LEU A 268 25.02 -14.13 -8.89
C LEU A 268 26.41 -14.71 -8.87
N SER A 269 26.65 -15.71 -8.05
CA SER A 269 27.90 -16.45 -7.98
C SER A 269 27.62 -17.95 -8.05
N ARG A 270 28.47 -18.69 -8.72
CA ARG A 270 28.40 -20.15 -8.75
C ARG A 270 29.53 -20.72 -7.88
N GLY A 271 29.15 -21.46 -6.84
CA GLY A 271 30.11 -22.13 -5.98
C GLY A 271 30.77 -23.31 -6.67
N GLU A 272 31.89 -23.79 -6.11
CA GLU A 272 32.59 -25.02 -6.57
C GLU A 272 31.70 -26.27 -6.48
N ASP A 273 30.70 -26.23 -5.60
CA ASP A 273 29.66 -27.25 -5.42
C ASP A 273 28.56 -27.21 -6.51
N GLY A 274 28.68 -26.29 -7.50
CA GLY A 274 27.75 -26.13 -8.59
C GLY A 274 26.47 -25.38 -8.18
N ILE A 275 26.34 -24.97 -6.91
CA ILE A 275 25.17 -24.23 -6.41
C ILE A 275 25.29 -22.76 -6.80
N GLU A 276 24.23 -22.21 -7.39
CA GLU A 276 24.10 -20.78 -7.65
C GLU A 276 23.68 -20.05 -6.38
N ARG A 277 24.41 -19.00 -6.02
CA ARG A 277 24.16 -18.16 -4.84
C ARG A 277 23.86 -16.74 -5.26
N ILE A 278 22.80 -16.15 -4.69
CA ILE A 278 22.43 -14.77 -4.94
C ILE A 278 22.71 -13.97 -3.67
N ASP A 279 23.57 -12.97 -3.77
CA ASP A 279 23.88 -12.07 -2.66
C ASP A 279 23.10 -10.76 -2.79
N TYR A 280 21.93 -10.68 -2.15
CA TYR A 280 21.10 -9.48 -2.14
C TYR A 280 21.70 -8.30 -1.36
N ARG A 281 22.77 -8.48 -0.58
CA ARG A 281 23.47 -7.37 0.08
C ARG A 281 24.09 -6.42 -0.94
N ARG A 282 24.52 -6.96 -2.09
CA ARG A 282 25.09 -6.22 -3.22
C ARG A 282 24.06 -5.78 -4.26
N PHE A 283 22.77 -5.98 -3.99
CA PHE A 283 21.68 -5.72 -4.96
C PHE A 283 21.63 -4.27 -5.45
N HIS A 284 22.00 -3.32 -4.59
CA HIS A 284 21.99 -1.90 -4.89
C HIS A 284 23.34 -1.38 -5.38
N ASP A 285 24.39 -2.18 -5.32
CA ASP A 285 25.74 -1.77 -5.64
C ASP A 285 25.93 -1.58 -7.15
N ILE A 286 26.66 -0.55 -7.49
CA ILE A 286 27.01 -0.19 -8.86
C ILE A 286 28.51 0.01 -8.95
N GLU A 287 29.10 -0.30 -10.11
CA GLU A 287 30.52 -0.20 -10.39
C GLU A 287 30.73 0.68 -11.63
N PRO A 288 31.72 1.59 -11.64
CA PRO A 288 32.04 2.35 -12.84
C PRO A 288 32.55 1.41 -13.93
N LEU A 289 32.26 1.72 -15.18
CA LEU A 289 32.89 1.03 -16.31
C LEU A 289 34.30 1.58 -16.49
N ASN A 290 35.26 0.70 -16.55
CA ASN A 290 36.66 1.02 -16.85
C ASN A 290 36.84 1.41 -18.33
#